data_d6b3099716a0627a4c986856046d9051
#
_entry.id   d6b3099716a0627a4c986856046d9051
#
_cell.length_a   1.000
_cell.length_b   1.000
_cell.length_c   1.000
_cell.angle_alpha   90.00
_cell.angle_beta   90.00
_cell.angle_gamma   90.00
#
_symmetry.space_group_name_H-M   'P 1'
#
loop_
_entity.id
_entity.type
_entity.pdbx_description
1 polymer ?
#
loop_
_entity_poly.entity_id
_entity_poly.type
_entity_poly.pdbx_seq_one_letter_code
_entity_poly.pdbx_strand_id
1 'polypeptide(L)'
;MPPHRPRIGILTGGGDCPGLNAVIRAATKAAERLGYEMLGFLRGFEGLAEPVAYEPLTPRSTANILLQGGTILGSTNKGRFSALVGAGDRRQIDPELLEQAARTLRELSVTGLVCVGGDGSLAIAQQLHEHGLPVVGVPKTIDNDLGGTAFTFGFDSAVACATDALDRLHTTAASHERIMVLEVMGRHAGWIALHAGIAGGGDVILLPEIPWTFEEVCAKVVERDAAGKRFTLVVVAEGAHLPDGRLVHDGGQGEQRQVRLGGIGEIVAREIATRLGREARAIVLGHLQRGGTPTAFDRVLASQFGAHAVHLVHEGRFGQMVRYRPPHIESVPIADAIRTLSQVDPASSAVQAARALGIGFGDAPAAASPYAHPGPRPGPPHCPPRDRML
;
A
#
# COMPACT_ATOMS: atom_id res chain seq x y z
N MET A 1 34.30 29.64 -17.06
CA MET A 1 33.05 28.83 -17.11
C MET A 1 32.31 29.07 -15.82
N PRO A 2 31.01 29.31 -15.81
CA PRO A 2 30.28 29.34 -14.56
C PRO A 2 30.51 27.98 -13.83
N PRO A 3 30.65 27.99 -12.50
CA PRO A 3 30.86 26.74 -11.76
C PRO A 3 29.70 25.79 -12.07
N HIS A 4 30.03 24.54 -12.42
CA HIS A 4 29.02 23.49 -12.60
C HIS A 4 28.22 23.38 -11.32
N ARG A 5 26.89 23.53 -11.42
CA ARG A 5 25.99 23.31 -10.27
C ARG A 5 26.11 21.86 -9.86
N PRO A 6 26.15 21.57 -8.55
CA PRO A 6 26.10 20.19 -8.06
C PRO A 6 24.79 19.53 -8.50
N ARG A 7 24.79 18.19 -8.66
CA ARG A 7 23.65 17.45 -9.18
C ARG A 7 23.10 16.48 -8.17
N ILE A 8 21.80 16.34 -8.16
CA ILE A 8 21.08 15.31 -7.42
C ILE A 8 20.43 14.37 -8.43
N GLY A 9 20.62 13.06 -8.25
CA GLY A 9 19.93 12.04 -9.02
C GLY A 9 18.61 11.64 -8.35
N ILE A 10 17.59 11.30 -9.13
CA ILE A 10 16.36 10.69 -8.65
C ILE A 10 15.95 9.54 -9.55
N LEU A 11 15.46 8.46 -8.95
CA LEU A 11 14.90 7.31 -9.67
C LEU A 11 13.65 6.78 -8.97
N THR A 12 12.80 6.06 -9.73
CA THR A 12 11.61 5.38 -9.23
C THR A 12 11.72 3.88 -9.49
N GLY A 13 11.67 3.06 -8.44
CA GLY A 13 11.85 1.61 -8.51
C GLY A 13 10.64 0.82 -8.04
N GLY A 14 10.53 -0.42 -8.51
CA GLY A 14 9.45 -1.34 -8.16
C GLY A 14 8.13 -1.04 -8.87
N GLY A 15 7.02 -1.59 -8.36
CA GLY A 15 5.70 -1.30 -8.90
C GLY A 15 5.34 0.19 -8.81
N ASP A 16 4.62 0.70 -9.78
CA ASP A 16 4.14 2.08 -9.77
C ASP A 16 2.99 2.30 -8.80
N CYS A 17 2.75 3.54 -8.47
CA CYS A 17 1.57 3.98 -7.71
C CYS A 17 1.27 5.47 -7.98
N PRO A 18 0.05 5.92 -7.66
CA PRO A 18 -0.28 7.34 -7.64
C PRO A 18 0.61 8.10 -6.64
N GLY A 19 1.17 9.26 -7.05
CA GLY A 19 2.03 10.10 -6.20
C GLY A 19 3.52 10.12 -6.57
N LEU A 20 4.02 9.17 -7.37
CA LEU A 20 5.43 9.17 -7.83
C LEU A 20 5.81 10.49 -8.51
N ASN A 21 4.98 10.97 -9.42
CA ASN A 21 5.20 12.23 -10.11
C ASN A 21 5.16 13.45 -9.16
N ALA A 22 4.40 13.37 -8.08
CA ALA A 22 4.39 14.42 -7.05
C ALA A 22 5.73 14.49 -6.29
N VAL A 23 6.35 13.33 -5.97
CA VAL A 23 7.71 13.27 -5.41
C VAL A 23 8.72 13.87 -6.36
N ILE A 24 8.73 13.43 -7.63
CA ILE A 24 9.68 13.91 -8.66
C ILE A 24 9.57 15.44 -8.79
N ARG A 25 8.34 15.95 -8.92
CA ARG A 25 8.10 17.40 -9.02
C ARG A 25 8.60 18.16 -7.79
N ALA A 26 8.29 17.68 -6.60
CA ALA A 26 8.68 18.37 -5.37
C ALA A 26 10.19 18.34 -5.17
N ALA A 27 10.85 17.20 -5.40
CA ALA A 27 12.30 17.06 -5.34
C ALA A 27 12.99 17.98 -6.35
N THR A 28 12.52 18.02 -7.60
CA THR A 28 13.07 18.92 -8.63
C THR A 28 12.99 20.40 -8.21
N LYS A 29 11.84 20.83 -7.68
CA LYS A 29 11.67 22.22 -7.24
C LYS A 29 12.50 22.56 -6.00
N ALA A 30 12.63 21.62 -5.05
CA ALA A 30 13.47 21.82 -3.87
C ALA A 30 14.96 21.88 -4.26
N ALA A 31 15.41 21.00 -5.15
CA ALA A 31 16.78 20.97 -5.65
C ALA A 31 17.16 22.29 -6.33
N GLU A 32 16.31 22.81 -7.23
CA GLU A 32 16.56 24.10 -7.89
C GLU A 32 16.70 25.25 -6.89
N ARG A 33 15.84 25.30 -5.86
CA ARG A 33 15.90 26.33 -4.82
C ARG A 33 17.18 26.29 -3.99
N LEU A 34 17.77 25.12 -3.84
CA LEU A 34 19.05 24.90 -3.14
C LEU A 34 20.27 25.00 -4.09
N GLY A 35 20.04 25.34 -5.36
CA GLY A 35 21.12 25.52 -6.34
C GLY A 35 21.62 24.25 -7.01
N TYR A 36 20.91 23.15 -6.92
CA TYR A 36 21.24 21.88 -7.59
C TYR A 36 20.54 21.75 -8.95
N GLU A 37 21.17 20.97 -9.84
CA GLU A 37 20.50 20.40 -11.01
C GLU A 37 19.94 19.02 -10.63
N MET A 38 18.77 18.67 -11.16
CA MET A 38 18.15 17.35 -10.93
C MET A 38 18.29 16.49 -12.19
N LEU A 39 18.78 15.25 -12.03
CA LEU A 39 18.83 14.22 -13.06
C LEU A 39 17.84 13.09 -12.72
N GLY A 40 16.89 12.83 -13.60
CA GLY A 40 15.97 11.68 -13.48
C GLY A 40 16.51 10.47 -14.20
N PHE A 41 16.91 9.41 -13.49
CA PHE A 41 17.34 8.16 -14.09
C PHE A 41 16.14 7.35 -14.58
N LEU A 42 16.19 6.89 -15.81
CA LEU A 42 15.09 6.20 -16.47
C LEU A 42 15.07 4.71 -16.12
N ARG A 43 13.84 4.16 -16.02
CA ARG A 43 13.61 2.74 -15.72
C ARG A 43 14.23 2.28 -14.39
N GLY A 44 14.17 3.14 -13.38
CA GLY A 44 14.68 2.85 -12.04
C GLY A 44 16.20 2.68 -12.00
N PHE A 45 16.67 1.67 -11.27
CA PHE A 45 18.10 1.41 -11.10
C PHE A 45 18.81 1.03 -12.41
N GLU A 46 18.10 0.51 -13.41
CA GLU A 46 18.68 0.16 -14.71
C GLU A 46 19.32 1.37 -15.40
N GLY A 47 18.78 2.56 -15.17
CA GLY A 47 19.35 3.80 -15.71
C GLY A 47 20.74 4.16 -15.16
N LEU A 48 21.16 3.54 -14.06
CA LEU A 48 22.50 3.75 -13.46
C LEU A 48 23.60 2.90 -14.10
N ALA A 49 23.26 1.84 -14.82
CA ALA A 49 24.22 0.94 -15.46
C ALA A 49 24.14 1.06 -16.99
N GLU A 50 25.20 0.65 -17.67
CA GLU A 50 25.27 0.77 -19.13
C GLU A 50 24.23 -0.09 -19.88
N PRO A 51 23.55 0.49 -20.87
CA PRO A 51 23.66 1.89 -21.31
C PRO A 51 22.98 2.86 -20.34
N VAL A 52 23.73 3.84 -19.80
CA VAL A 52 23.26 4.84 -18.85
C VAL A 52 22.10 5.65 -19.46
N ALA A 53 21.00 5.79 -18.73
CA ALA A 53 19.82 6.47 -19.24
C ALA A 53 19.25 7.44 -18.19
N TYR A 54 19.28 8.71 -18.50
CA TYR A 54 18.76 9.78 -17.64
C TYR A 54 18.27 10.98 -18.47
N GLU A 55 17.50 11.84 -17.84
CA GLU A 55 17.09 13.14 -18.40
C GLU A 55 17.24 14.25 -17.36
N PRO A 56 17.59 15.48 -17.78
CA PRO A 56 17.58 16.63 -16.90
C PRO A 56 16.13 17.00 -16.52
N LEU A 57 15.90 17.14 -15.21
CA LEU A 57 14.60 17.57 -14.69
C LEU A 57 14.65 19.05 -14.27
N THR A 58 13.69 19.80 -14.74
CA THR A 58 13.52 21.23 -14.42
C THR A 58 12.11 21.49 -13.89
N PRO A 59 11.86 22.59 -13.17
CA PRO A 59 10.50 22.97 -12.82
C PRO A 59 9.56 23.09 -14.01
N ARG A 60 10.09 23.41 -15.19
CA ARG A 60 9.32 23.47 -16.44
C ARG A 60 8.95 22.08 -16.95
N SER A 61 9.91 21.14 -17.01
CA SER A 61 9.65 19.77 -17.47
C SER A 61 8.78 18.98 -16.48
N THR A 62 8.80 19.33 -15.20
CA THR A 62 7.96 18.74 -14.15
C THR A 62 6.71 19.55 -13.81
N ALA A 63 6.38 20.56 -14.61
CA ALA A 63 5.10 21.25 -14.50
C ALA A 63 3.95 20.28 -14.80
N ASN A 64 2.80 20.46 -14.17
CA ASN A 64 1.55 19.71 -14.44
C ASN A 64 1.58 18.19 -14.21
N ILE A 65 2.69 17.60 -13.71
CA ILE A 65 2.74 16.16 -13.41
C ILE A 65 2.16 15.80 -12.03
N LEU A 66 1.83 16.78 -11.19
CA LEU A 66 1.29 16.57 -9.84
C LEU A 66 0.05 15.67 -9.82
N LEU A 67 -0.80 15.79 -10.84
CA LEU A 67 -2.07 15.10 -10.96
C LEU A 67 -1.96 13.76 -11.71
N GLN A 68 -0.80 13.48 -12.30
CA GLN A 68 -0.61 12.32 -13.15
C GLN A 68 -0.21 11.11 -12.31
N GLY A 69 -0.92 10.00 -12.50
CA GLY A 69 -0.50 8.70 -11.98
C GLY A 69 0.73 8.16 -12.68
N GLY A 70 1.24 7.02 -12.21
CA GLY A 70 2.46 6.43 -12.73
C GLY A 70 3.70 7.31 -12.49
N THR A 71 4.71 7.16 -13.33
CA THR A 71 5.99 7.89 -13.23
C THR A 71 6.50 8.30 -14.60
N ILE A 72 6.92 9.56 -14.76
CA ILE A 72 7.53 10.06 -16.01
C ILE A 72 8.91 9.42 -16.28
N LEU A 73 9.58 8.89 -15.24
CA LEU A 73 10.89 8.26 -15.36
C LEU A 73 10.81 6.78 -15.76
N GLY A 74 9.61 6.21 -15.74
CA GLY A 74 9.44 4.77 -15.82
C GLY A 74 9.96 4.05 -14.57
N SER A 75 9.59 2.81 -14.42
CA SER A 75 9.97 1.96 -13.29
C SER A 75 10.18 0.53 -13.75
N THR A 76 10.98 -0.24 -13.01
CA THR A 76 11.10 -1.68 -13.20
C THR A 76 11.19 -2.39 -11.87
N ASN A 77 10.52 -3.54 -11.79
CA ASN A 77 10.63 -4.51 -10.70
C ASN A 77 11.39 -5.78 -11.15
N LYS A 78 11.83 -5.82 -12.39
CA LYS A 78 12.58 -6.91 -13.02
C LYS A 78 13.79 -6.30 -13.70
N GLY A 79 14.96 -6.52 -13.16
CA GLY A 79 16.18 -5.96 -13.72
C GLY A 79 17.42 -6.58 -13.09
N ARG A 80 18.57 -6.14 -13.56
CA ARG A 80 19.88 -6.60 -13.08
C ARG A 80 20.09 -6.31 -11.59
N PHE A 81 19.50 -5.23 -11.07
CA PHE A 81 19.58 -4.79 -9.66
C PHE A 81 18.57 -5.49 -8.74
N SER A 82 18.01 -6.64 -9.11
CA SER A 82 17.04 -7.31 -8.23
C SER A 82 17.68 -7.73 -6.91
N ALA A 83 17.18 -7.19 -5.78
CA ALA A 83 17.68 -7.47 -4.43
C ALA A 83 16.83 -8.45 -3.62
N LEU A 84 15.66 -8.87 -4.15
CA LEU A 84 14.76 -9.82 -3.50
C LEU A 84 14.61 -11.10 -4.31
N VAL A 85 14.71 -12.24 -3.62
CA VAL A 85 14.48 -13.57 -4.18
C VAL A 85 13.43 -14.26 -3.31
N GLY A 86 12.14 -14.22 -3.73
CA GLY A 86 11.07 -14.90 -2.99
C GLY A 86 10.77 -14.28 -1.62
N ALA A 87 10.13 -15.04 -0.74
CA ALA A 87 9.56 -14.67 0.55
C ALA A 87 10.47 -13.92 1.56
N GLY A 88 11.07 -12.80 1.15
CA GLY A 88 11.88 -11.96 2.04
C GLY A 88 13.39 -12.23 2.01
N ASP A 89 13.86 -13.22 1.26
CA ASP A 89 15.28 -13.47 1.08
C ASP A 89 15.92 -12.33 0.28
N ARG A 90 16.97 -11.72 0.83
CA ARG A 90 17.74 -10.66 0.17
C ARG A 90 18.86 -11.26 -0.66
N ARG A 91 18.83 -10.97 -1.95
CA ARG A 91 19.93 -11.26 -2.87
C ARG A 91 20.96 -10.15 -2.79
N GLN A 92 22.23 -10.50 -2.80
CA GLN A 92 23.30 -9.54 -3.04
C GLN A 92 23.33 -9.14 -4.51
N ILE A 93 23.45 -7.84 -4.77
CA ILE A 93 23.61 -7.29 -6.11
C ILE A 93 25.04 -7.58 -6.54
N ASP A 94 25.20 -7.86 -7.83
CA ASP A 94 26.51 -8.07 -8.43
C ASP A 94 27.42 -6.86 -8.14
N PRO A 95 28.60 -7.06 -7.53
CA PRO A 95 29.55 -5.98 -7.25
C PRO A 95 29.92 -5.15 -8.49
N GLU A 96 29.94 -5.75 -9.68
CA GLU A 96 30.20 -5.01 -10.92
C GLU A 96 29.09 -4.02 -11.23
N LEU A 97 27.83 -4.36 -10.99
CA LEU A 97 26.70 -3.43 -11.15
C LEU A 97 26.74 -2.28 -10.14
N LEU A 98 27.16 -2.56 -8.90
CA LEU A 98 27.35 -1.53 -7.88
C LEU A 98 28.46 -0.56 -8.30
N GLU A 99 29.57 -1.06 -8.83
CA GLU A 99 30.68 -0.22 -9.33
C GLU A 99 30.28 0.56 -10.60
N GLN A 100 29.50 -0.02 -11.50
CA GLN A 100 28.95 0.72 -12.65
C GLN A 100 28.08 1.89 -12.17
N ALA A 101 27.18 1.67 -11.22
CA ALA A 101 26.36 2.75 -10.63
C ALA A 101 27.24 3.83 -9.98
N ALA A 102 28.26 3.43 -9.22
CA ALA A 102 29.20 4.37 -8.59
C ALA A 102 29.96 5.20 -9.63
N ARG A 103 30.42 4.57 -10.71
CA ARG A 103 31.10 5.26 -11.83
C ARG A 103 30.17 6.27 -12.49
N THR A 104 28.94 5.87 -12.82
CA THR A 104 27.92 6.74 -13.41
C THR A 104 27.68 7.98 -12.56
N LEU A 105 27.50 7.82 -11.24
CA LEU A 105 27.26 8.96 -10.36
C LEU A 105 28.48 9.91 -10.29
N ARG A 106 29.70 9.36 -10.27
CA ARG A 106 30.95 10.15 -10.30
C ARG A 106 31.09 10.94 -11.61
N GLU A 107 30.94 10.28 -12.75
CA GLU A 107 31.06 10.89 -14.09
C GLU A 107 30.03 12.00 -14.32
N LEU A 108 28.82 11.80 -13.83
CA LEU A 108 27.76 12.80 -13.89
C LEU A 108 27.83 13.86 -12.77
N SER A 109 28.84 13.78 -11.89
CA SER A 109 28.99 14.68 -10.73
C SER A 109 27.73 14.74 -9.84
N VAL A 110 27.08 13.59 -9.64
CA VAL A 110 25.90 13.44 -8.77
C VAL A 110 26.37 13.34 -7.34
N THR A 111 25.97 14.30 -6.50
CA THR A 111 26.35 14.40 -5.08
C THR A 111 25.42 13.65 -4.14
N GLY A 112 24.26 13.21 -4.61
CA GLY A 112 23.30 12.41 -3.86
C GLY A 112 22.26 11.81 -4.79
N LEU A 113 21.77 10.60 -4.44
CA LEU A 113 20.79 9.84 -5.19
C LEU A 113 19.53 9.62 -4.35
N VAL A 114 18.38 10.12 -4.81
CA VAL A 114 17.07 9.89 -4.21
C VAL A 114 16.46 8.64 -4.84
N CYS A 115 16.29 7.59 -4.03
CA CYS A 115 15.71 6.31 -4.44
C CYS A 115 14.27 6.20 -3.94
N VAL A 116 13.29 6.30 -4.86
CA VAL A 116 11.85 6.23 -4.54
C VAL A 116 11.37 4.81 -4.78
N GLY A 117 10.91 4.09 -3.74
CA GLY A 117 10.44 2.72 -3.93
C GLY A 117 9.93 2.02 -2.67
N GLY A 118 9.44 0.79 -2.85
CA GLY A 118 9.04 -0.11 -1.78
C GLY A 118 10.24 -0.84 -1.17
N ASP A 119 9.96 -1.86 -0.37
CA ASP A 119 10.93 -2.69 0.36
C ASP A 119 12.09 -3.19 -0.52
N GLY A 120 11.77 -3.79 -1.68
CA GLY A 120 12.77 -4.28 -2.63
C GLY A 120 13.67 -3.18 -3.19
N SER A 121 13.11 -2.02 -3.55
CA SER A 121 13.89 -0.89 -4.05
C SER A 121 14.74 -0.26 -2.94
N LEU A 122 14.23 -0.18 -1.73
CA LEU A 122 15.00 0.31 -0.58
C LEU A 122 16.10 -0.67 -0.17
N ALA A 123 15.90 -1.99 -0.36
CA ALA A 123 16.95 -2.98 -0.17
C ALA A 123 18.10 -2.83 -1.20
N ILE A 124 17.78 -2.43 -2.45
CA ILE A 124 18.79 -2.05 -3.45
C ILE A 124 19.51 -0.77 -3.01
N ALA A 125 18.74 0.25 -2.60
CA ALA A 125 19.28 1.52 -2.13
C ALA A 125 20.22 1.33 -0.93
N GLN A 126 19.91 0.42 0.00
CA GLN A 126 20.76 0.07 1.13
C GLN A 126 22.09 -0.53 0.68
N GLN A 127 22.08 -1.46 -0.29
CA GLN A 127 23.31 -2.06 -0.80
C GLN A 127 24.17 -1.03 -1.55
N LEU A 128 23.56 -0.10 -2.32
CA LEU A 128 24.28 1.03 -2.91
C LEU A 128 24.93 1.89 -1.84
N HIS A 129 24.22 2.18 -0.74
CA HIS A 129 24.78 2.94 0.38
C HIS A 129 25.94 2.23 1.06
N GLU A 130 25.81 0.93 1.32
CA GLU A 130 26.88 0.08 1.90
C GLU A 130 28.12 0.01 0.99
N HIS A 131 27.92 0.15 -0.32
CA HIS A 131 29.01 0.28 -1.30
C HIS A 131 29.60 1.70 -1.38
N GLY A 132 29.17 2.62 -0.52
CA GLY A 132 29.69 3.98 -0.41
C GLY A 132 28.99 5.03 -1.27
N LEU A 133 27.86 4.73 -1.90
CA LEU A 133 27.12 5.70 -2.68
C LEU A 133 26.23 6.59 -1.77
N PRO A 134 26.10 7.89 -2.09
CA PRO A 134 25.32 8.86 -1.31
C PRO A 134 23.80 8.70 -1.60
N VAL A 135 23.11 7.85 -0.88
CA VAL A 135 21.73 7.48 -1.17
C VAL A 135 20.77 7.98 -0.08
N VAL A 136 19.60 8.45 -0.49
CA VAL A 136 18.44 8.76 0.37
C VAL A 136 17.23 8.01 -0.16
N GLY A 137 16.51 7.29 0.73
CA GLY A 137 15.30 6.55 0.40
C GLY A 137 14.02 7.38 0.54
N VAL A 138 13.04 7.09 -0.30
CA VAL A 138 11.67 7.63 -0.19
C VAL A 138 10.68 6.46 -0.24
N PRO A 139 9.85 6.26 0.81
CA PRO A 139 8.96 5.12 0.91
C PRO A 139 7.77 5.24 -0.04
N LYS A 140 7.63 4.29 -0.93
CA LYS A 140 6.58 4.20 -1.94
C LYS A 140 6.05 2.76 -2.00
N THR A 141 4.84 2.55 -1.54
CA THR A 141 4.07 1.32 -1.75
C THR A 141 2.58 1.60 -1.52
N ILE A 142 1.71 0.93 -2.28
CA ILE A 142 0.27 1.00 -2.03
C ILE A 142 -0.14 0.11 -0.85
N ASP A 143 0.68 -0.89 -0.49
CA ASP A 143 0.34 -1.88 0.54
C ASP A 143 0.54 -1.33 1.97
N ASN A 144 1.17 -0.15 2.12
CA ASN A 144 1.51 0.47 3.42
C ASN A 144 2.30 -0.47 4.35
N ASP A 145 3.09 -1.36 3.77
CA ASP A 145 3.79 -2.46 4.44
C ASP A 145 5.24 -2.17 4.81
N LEU A 146 5.71 -0.93 4.61
CA LEU A 146 7.07 -0.52 5.02
C LEU A 146 7.14 -0.15 6.49
N GLY A 147 8.12 -0.71 7.20
CA GLY A 147 8.43 -0.32 8.57
C GLY A 147 8.94 1.14 8.68
N GLY A 148 8.90 1.69 9.89
CA GLY A 148 9.51 2.99 10.19
C GLY A 148 8.73 4.23 9.73
N THR A 149 7.62 4.10 9.00
CA THR A 149 6.74 5.20 8.60
C THR A 149 5.29 4.88 8.92
N ALA A 150 4.50 5.88 9.30
CA ALA A 150 3.07 5.67 9.56
C ALA A 150 2.26 5.44 8.27
N PHE A 151 2.62 6.15 7.20
CA PHE A 151 1.99 6.01 5.88
C PHE A 151 3.03 6.07 4.78
N THR A 152 2.77 5.31 3.71
CA THR A 152 3.44 5.41 2.42
C THR A 152 2.49 6.09 1.43
N PHE A 153 3.00 6.91 0.52
CA PHE A 153 2.14 7.48 -0.53
C PHE A 153 1.79 6.42 -1.58
N GLY A 154 0.62 6.58 -2.17
CA GLY A 154 -0.02 5.61 -3.05
C GLY A 154 -1.05 4.74 -2.33
N PHE A 155 -0.92 4.58 -1.03
CA PHE A 155 -1.84 3.80 -0.19
C PHE A 155 -3.23 4.42 -0.13
N ASP A 156 -3.34 5.71 0.19
CA ASP A 156 -4.63 6.39 0.29
C ASP A 156 -5.37 6.39 -1.06
N SER A 157 -4.65 6.51 -2.17
CA SER A 157 -5.23 6.40 -3.51
C SER A 157 -5.72 4.97 -3.81
N ALA A 158 -5.01 3.94 -3.37
CA ALA A 158 -5.46 2.56 -3.53
C ALA A 158 -6.71 2.26 -2.68
N VAL A 159 -6.76 2.77 -1.45
CA VAL A 159 -7.95 2.69 -0.58
C VAL A 159 -9.12 3.43 -1.23
N ALA A 160 -8.92 4.64 -1.75
CA ALA A 160 -9.97 5.40 -2.43
C ALA A 160 -10.52 4.65 -3.66
N CYS A 161 -9.65 4.01 -4.45
CA CYS A 161 -10.07 3.17 -5.59
C CYS A 161 -10.94 1.98 -5.14
N ALA A 162 -10.53 1.29 -4.07
CA ALA A 162 -11.27 0.16 -3.53
C ALA A 162 -12.60 0.59 -2.90
N THR A 163 -12.63 1.75 -2.24
CA THR A 163 -13.84 2.34 -1.66
C THR A 163 -14.85 2.73 -2.76
N ASP A 164 -14.42 3.40 -3.85
CA ASP A 164 -15.29 3.71 -4.99
C ASP A 164 -15.90 2.44 -5.61
N ALA A 165 -15.12 1.36 -5.67
CA ALA A 165 -15.65 0.07 -6.13
C ALA A 165 -16.71 -0.48 -5.18
N LEU A 166 -16.50 -0.42 -3.85
CA LEU A 166 -17.50 -0.85 -2.86
C LEU A 166 -18.77 -0.03 -2.94
N ASP A 167 -18.68 1.30 -3.07
CA ASP A 167 -19.83 2.19 -3.22
C ASP A 167 -20.71 1.79 -4.41
N ARG A 168 -20.08 1.41 -5.53
CA ARG A 168 -20.79 0.90 -6.71
C ARG A 168 -21.39 -0.47 -6.47
N LEU A 169 -20.69 -1.36 -5.77
CA LEU A 169 -21.15 -2.71 -5.46
C LEU A 169 -22.34 -2.70 -4.50
N HIS A 170 -22.44 -1.74 -3.58
CA HIS A 170 -23.58 -1.59 -2.68
C HIS A 170 -24.92 -1.56 -3.43
N THR A 171 -25.02 -0.73 -4.45
CA THR A 171 -26.27 -0.53 -5.17
C THR A 171 -26.67 -1.76 -5.98
N THR A 172 -25.72 -2.44 -6.64
CA THR A 172 -26.02 -3.65 -7.40
C THR A 172 -26.24 -4.86 -6.50
N ALA A 173 -25.52 -4.97 -5.37
CA ALA A 173 -25.71 -6.02 -4.39
C ALA A 173 -27.12 -5.93 -3.77
N ALA A 174 -27.54 -4.73 -3.38
CA ALA A 174 -28.87 -4.48 -2.82
C ALA A 174 -29.99 -4.79 -3.84
N SER A 175 -29.83 -4.40 -5.12
CA SER A 175 -30.84 -4.60 -6.15
C SER A 175 -31.12 -6.07 -6.46
N HIS A 176 -30.12 -6.93 -6.29
CA HIS A 176 -30.21 -8.35 -6.62
C HIS A 176 -30.11 -9.28 -5.40
N GLU A 177 -30.06 -8.72 -4.19
CA GLU A 177 -29.92 -9.47 -2.94
C GLU A 177 -28.73 -10.47 -2.96
N ARG A 178 -27.59 -10.02 -3.56
CA ARG A 178 -26.42 -10.84 -3.80
C ARG A 178 -25.32 -10.67 -2.76
N ILE A 179 -24.46 -11.66 -2.69
CA ILE A 179 -23.18 -11.57 -1.98
C ILE A 179 -22.13 -11.13 -2.98
N MET A 180 -21.45 -10.01 -2.69
CA MET A 180 -20.37 -9.50 -3.56
C MET A 180 -19.04 -9.62 -2.81
N VAL A 181 -18.05 -10.20 -3.47
CA VAL A 181 -16.68 -10.35 -2.93
C VAL A 181 -15.76 -9.45 -3.73
N LEU A 182 -15.16 -8.47 -3.09
CA LEU A 182 -14.17 -7.58 -3.68
C LEU A 182 -12.77 -8.03 -3.28
N GLU A 183 -11.97 -8.49 -4.26
CA GLU A 183 -10.56 -8.79 -4.06
C GLU A 183 -9.74 -7.53 -4.31
N VAL A 184 -8.89 -7.18 -3.34
CA VAL A 184 -7.99 -6.02 -3.39
C VAL A 184 -6.54 -6.45 -3.25
N MET A 185 -5.60 -5.60 -3.69
CA MET A 185 -4.18 -5.81 -3.47
C MET A 185 -3.85 -5.78 -1.98
N GLY A 186 -2.71 -6.30 -1.61
CA GLY A 186 -2.24 -6.47 -0.23
C GLY A 186 -1.61 -7.84 -0.09
N ARG A 187 -0.30 -7.92 -0.45
CA ARG A 187 0.42 -9.20 -0.52
C ARG A 187 0.80 -9.73 0.85
N HIS A 188 1.37 -8.89 1.68
CA HIS A 188 1.92 -9.24 2.99
C HIS A 188 1.20 -8.55 4.13
N ALA A 189 0.37 -7.58 3.83
CA ALA A 189 -0.39 -6.79 4.78
C ALA A 189 -1.78 -6.46 4.23
N GLY A 190 -2.79 -6.57 5.07
CA GLY A 190 -4.20 -6.36 4.71
C GLY A 190 -4.68 -4.91 4.85
N TRP A 191 -3.78 -3.93 4.85
CA TRP A 191 -4.13 -2.53 5.10
C TRP A 191 -5.17 -1.96 4.13
N ILE A 192 -5.05 -2.26 2.81
CA ILE A 192 -6.04 -1.79 1.81
C ILE A 192 -7.41 -2.39 2.10
N ALA A 193 -7.47 -3.72 2.31
CA ALA A 193 -8.72 -4.40 2.61
C ALA A 193 -9.38 -3.89 3.89
N LEU A 194 -8.60 -3.65 4.95
CA LEU A 194 -9.08 -3.12 6.22
C LEU A 194 -9.66 -1.71 6.05
N HIS A 195 -8.89 -0.79 5.48
CA HIS A 195 -9.31 0.61 5.36
C HIS A 195 -10.46 0.77 4.36
N ALA A 196 -10.38 0.12 3.19
CA ALA A 196 -11.46 0.18 2.20
C ALA A 196 -12.72 -0.53 2.70
N GLY A 197 -12.58 -1.66 3.39
CA GLY A 197 -13.72 -2.38 3.98
C GLY A 197 -14.46 -1.56 5.04
N ILE A 198 -13.73 -0.85 5.91
CA ILE A 198 -14.35 0.06 6.88
C ILE A 198 -14.98 1.25 6.16
N ALA A 199 -14.28 1.91 5.26
CA ALA A 199 -14.72 3.12 4.57
C ALA A 199 -15.90 2.85 3.62
N GLY A 200 -15.87 1.74 2.89
CA GLY A 200 -16.90 1.34 1.92
C GLY A 200 -18.00 0.44 2.51
N GLY A 201 -18.10 0.31 3.83
CA GLY A 201 -19.18 -0.43 4.48
C GLY A 201 -19.18 -1.94 4.18
N GLY A 202 -18.00 -2.55 4.10
CA GLY A 202 -17.87 -4.00 4.02
C GLY A 202 -18.43 -4.69 5.27
N ASP A 203 -19.01 -5.86 5.08
CA ASP A 203 -19.62 -6.64 6.16
C ASP A 203 -18.67 -7.71 6.71
N VAL A 204 -17.76 -8.18 5.84
CA VAL A 204 -16.68 -9.11 6.17
C VAL A 204 -15.39 -8.61 5.53
N ILE A 205 -14.30 -8.63 6.28
CA ILE A 205 -12.95 -8.27 5.80
C ILE A 205 -12.00 -9.43 6.09
N LEU A 206 -11.37 -9.99 5.03
CA LEU A 206 -10.44 -11.11 5.15
C LEU A 206 -9.01 -10.62 4.89
N LEU A 207 -8.14 -10.80 5.89
CA LEU A 207 -6.78 -10.28 5.93
C LEU A 207 -5.75 -11.41 6.01
N PRO A 208 -4.50 -11.20 5.53
CA PRO A 208 -3.42 -12.15 5.76
C PRO A 208 -3.12 -12.40 7.24
N GLU A 209 -3.31 -11.39 8.09
CA GLU A 209 -2.92 -11.37 9.49
C GLU A 209 -3.93 -12.02 10.43
N ILE A 210 -5.17 -12.24 9.97
CA ILE A 210 -6.24 -12.82 10.78
C ILE A 210 -6.67 -14.15 10.16
N PRO A 211 -6.41 -15.29 10.82
CA PRO A 211 -6.92 -16.58 10.38
C PRO A 211 -8.45 -16.59 10.36
N TRP A 212 -9.02 -17.16 9.32
CA TRP A 212 -10.46 -17.16 9.09
C TRP A 212 -10.95 -18.54 8.61
N THR A 213 -12.26 -18.76 8.68
CA THR A 213 -12.90 -19.98 8.18
C THR A 213 -14.10 -19.66 7.31
N PHE A 214 -14.46 -20.57 6.41
CA PHE A 214 -15.68 -20.40 5.61
C PHE A 214 -16.94 -20.48 6.47
N GLU A 215 -16.89 -21.25 7.56
CA GLU A 215 -17.96 -21.39 8.51
C GLU A 215 -18.33 -20.04 9.14
N GLU A 216 -17.34 -19.30 9.63
CA GLU A 216 -17.56 -17.99 10.26
C GLU A 216 -17.98 -16.92 9.24
N VAL A 217 -17.43 -16.96 8.02
CA VAL A 217 -17.87 -16.06 6.93
C VAL A 217 -19.34 -16.34 6.60
N CYS A 218 -19.74 -17.60 6.43
CA CYS A 218 -21.11 -18.00 6.17
C CYS A 218 -22.04 -17.66 7.35
N ALA A 219 -21.59 -17.87 8.59
CA ALA A 219 -22.35 -17.51 9.78
C ALA A 219 -22.67 -16.00 9.81
N LYS A 220 -21.72 -15.16 9.42
CA LYS A 220 -21.95 -13.71 9.30
C LYS A 220 -22.98 -13.35 8.23
N VAL A 221 -22.97 -14.02 7.08
CA VAL A 221 -23.99 -13.84 6.04
C VAL A 221 -25.39 -14.21 6.59
N VAL A 222 -25.51 -15.35 7.27
CA VAL A 222 -26.77 -15.82 7.86
C VAL A 222 -27.26 -14.88 8.97
N GLU A 223 -26.38 -14.40 9.82
CA GLU A 223 -26.70 -13.38 10.85
C GLU A 223 -27.32 -12.13 10.22
N ARG A 224 -26.71 -11.65 9.12
CA ARG A 224 -27.21 -10.47 8.40
C ARG A 224 -28.58 -10.70 7.77
N ASP A 225 -28.77 -11.88 7.15
CA ASP A 225 -30.06 -12.27 6.57
C ASP A 225 -31.17 -12.30 7.65
N ALA A 226 -30.87 -12.87 8.81
CA ALA A 226 -31.78 -12.92 9.95
C ALA A 226 -32.12 -11.50 10.47
N ALA A 227 -31.18 -10.54 10.33
CA ALA A 227 -31.42 -9.13 10.65
C ALA A 227 -32.10 -8.35 9.51
N GLY A 228 -32.58 -9.01 8.44
CA GLY A 228 -33.27 -8.40 7.31
C GLY A 228 -32.34 -7.72 6.29
N LYS A 229 -31.02 -7.94 6.38
CA LYS A 229 -30.01 -7.43 5.43
C LYS A 229 -29.77 -8.48 4.35
N ARG A 230 -30.37 -8.30 3.19
CA ARG A 230 -30.41 -9.34 2.14
C ARG A 230 -29.21 -9.37 1.21
N PHE A 231 -28.25 -8.47 1.33
CA PHE A 231 -26.97 -8.50 0.61
C PHE A 231 -25.80 -8.46 1.58
N THR A 232 -24.64 -8.90 1.13
CA THR A 232 -23.40 -8.89 1.92
C THR A 232 -22.22 -8.50 1.05
N LEU A 233 -21.38 -7.60 1.57
CA LEU A 233 -20.13 -7.23 0.93
C LEU A 233 -18.95 -7.84 1.70
N VAL A 234 -18.15 -8.64 1.00
CA VAL A 234 -16.93 -9.25 1.51
C VAL A 234 -15.74 -8.57 0.83
N VAL A 235 -14.79 -8.08 1.60
CA VAL A 235 -13.53 -7.54 1.09
C VAL A 235 -12.42 -8.52 1.45
N VAL A 236 -11.62 -8.94 0.48
CA VAL A 236 -10.53 -9.89 0.72
C VAL A 236 -9.21 -9.37 0.14
N ALA A 237 -8.15 -9.36 0.94
CA ALA A 237 -6.80 -9.09 0.46
C ALA A 237 -6.26 -10.28 -0.36
N GLU A 238 -5.61 -10.02 -1.50
CA GLU A 238 -5.05 -11.08 -2.36
C GLU A 238 -4.06 -12.00 -1.63
N GLY A 239 -3.43 -11.52 -0.56
CA GLY A 239 -2.50 -12.26 0.29
C GLY A 239 -3.16 -13.01 1.46
N ALA A 240 -4.48 -12.95 1.62
CA ALA A 240 -5.17 -13.72 2.64
C ALA A 240 -4.99 -15.23 2.37
N HIS A 241 -4.64 -15.98 3.42
CA HIS A 241 -4.47 -17.43 3.31
C HIS A 241 -5.84 -18.12 3.37
N LEU A 242 -6.03 -19.15 2.56
CA LEU A 242 -7.19 -20.01 2.71
C LEU A 242 -7.15 -20.71 4.09
N PRO A 243 -8.29 -21.22 4.60
CA PRO A 243 -8.35 -21.90 5.90
C PRO A 243 -7.38 -23.09 6.05
N ASP A 244 -6.93 -23.66 4.96
CA ASP A 244 -5.92 -24.73 4.94
C ASP A 244 -4.47 -24.21 4.90
N GLY A 245 -4.27 -22.90 5.01
CA GLY A 245 -2.98 -22.23 5.02
C GLY A 245 -2.38 -21.95 3.64
N ARG A 246 -3.06 -22.33 2.55
CA ARG A 246 -2.56 -22.08 1.19
C ARG A 246 -2.77 -20.64 0.76
N LEU A 247 -1.74 -20.09 0.07
CA LEU A 247 -1.88 -18.87 -0.73
C LEU A 247 -2.43 -19.23 -2.12
N VAL A 248 -3.31 -18.38 -2.63
CA VAL A 248 -3.86 -18.56 -3.98
C VAL A 248 -2.96 -17.87 -5.00
N HIS A 249 -2.57 -18.63 -6.02
CA HIS A 249 -1.68 -18.18 -7.09
C HIS A 249 -2.41 -18.22 -8.43
N ASP A 250 -2.23 -17.18 -9.21
CA ASP A 250 -2.65 -17.16 -10.61
C ASP A 250 -1.66 -18.04 -11.42
N GLY A 251 -2.02 -19.29 -11.65
CA GLY A 251 -1.41 -20.45 -12.29
C GLY A 251 -0.22 -20.33 -13.26
N GLY A 252 0.67 -19.38 -13.09
CA GLY A 252 1.90 -19.22 -13.89
C GLY A 252 3.02 -20.15 -13.41
N GLN A 253 3.17 -21.32 -14.03
CA GLN A 253 4.37 -22.18 -13.86
C GLN A 253 5.59 -21.50 -14.46
N GLY A 254 6.59 -21.17 -13.63
CA GLY A 254 7.89 -20.68 -14.07
C GLY A 254 8.83 -20.43 -12.89
N GLU A 255 9.92 -21.18 -12.84
CA GLU A 255 10.90 -21.29 -11.74
C GLU A 255 11.64 -20.01 -11.32
N GLN A 256 11.35 -18.83 -11.90
CA GLN A 256 12.03 -17.55 -11.60
C GLN A 256 11.11 -16.34 -11.53
N ARG A 257 9.80 -16.52 -11.43
CA ARG A 257 8.85 -15.40 -11.34
C ARG A 257 8.39 -15.22 -9.90
N GLN A 258 8.40 -13.98 -9.42
CA GLN A 258 7.61 -13.61 -8.25
C GLN A 258 6.21 -14.21 -8.42
N VAL A 259 5.80 -15.04 -7.46
CA VAL A 259 4.49 -15.68 -7.45
C VAL A 259 3.43 -14.59 -7.56
N ARG A 260 2.60 -14.67 -8.62
CA ARG A 260 1.51 -13.72 -8.82
C ARG A 260 0.34 -14.19 -7.99
N LEU A 261 -0.01 -13.44 -6.95
CA LEU A 261 -1.20 -13.70 -6.14
C LEU A 261 -2.46 -13.26 -6.90
N GLY A 262 -3.59 -13.83 -6.55
CA GLY A 262 -4.91 -13.46 -7.08
C GLY A 262 -5.83 -14.66 -7.27
N GLY A 263 -7.13 -14.36 -7.29
CA GLY A 263 -8.19 -15.37 -7.47
C GLY A 263 -8.76 -15.91 -6.16
N ILE A 264 -8.32 -15.44 -5.01
CA ILE A 264 -8.92 -15.83 -3.71
C ILE A 264 -10.37 -15.37 -3.62
N GLY A 265 -10.70 -14.20 -4.16
CA GLY A 265 -12.06 -13.67 -4.18
C GLY A 265 -13.03 -14.58 -4.91
N GLU A 266 -12.60 -15.21 -6.01
CA GLU A 266 -13.41 -16.18 -6.73
C GLU A 266 -13.64 -17.47 -5.95
N ILE A 267 -12.61 -17.93 -5.24
CA ILE A 267 -12.73 -19.10 -4.37
C ILE A 267 -13.72 -18.81 -3.22
N VAL A 268 -13.56 -17.65 -2.57
CA VAL A 268 -14.45 -17.23 -1.47
C VAL A 268 -15.90 -17.11 -1.97
N ALA A 269 -16.14 -16.47 -3.10
CA ALA A 269 -17.49 -16.35 -3.66
C ALA A 269 -18.11 -17.71 -3.99
N ARG A 270 -17.35 -18.60 -4.63
CA ARG A 270 -17.82 -19.95 -4.98
C ARG A 270 -18.16 -20.78 -3.75
N GLU A 271 -17.30 -20.77 -2.73
CA GLU A 271 -17.53 -21.53 -1.49
C GLU A 271 -18.75 -21.02 -0.72
N ILE A 272 -18.94 -19.69 -0.61
CA ILE A 272 -20.12 -19.09 0.00
C ILE A 272 -21.38 -19.51 -0.79
N ALA A 273 -21.35 -19.40 -2.12
CA ALA A 273 -22.48 -19.78 -2.96
C ALA A 273 -22.86 -21.25 -2.77
N THR A 274 -21.88 -22.14 -2.75
CA THR A 274 -22.09 -23.60 -2.56
C THR A 274 -22.67 -23.92 -1.19
N ARG A 275 -22.14 -23.33 -0.12
CA ARG A 275 -22.55 -23.64 1.27
C ARG A 275 -23.93 -23.07 1.62
N LEU A 276 -24.25 -21.88 1.09
CA LEU A 276 -25.50 -21.18 1.44
C LEU A 276 -26.61 -21.31 0.38
N GLY A 277 -26.31 -21.88 -0.79
CA GLY A 277 -27.27 -21.93 -1.90
C GLY A 277 -27.67 -20.54 -2.42
N ARG A 278 -26.78 -19.53 -2.27
CA ARG A 278 -27.02 -18.13 -2.65
C ARG A 278 -26.10 -17.67 -3.74
N GLU A 279 -26.57 -16.72 -4.55
CA GLU A 279 -25.75 -16.13 -5.59
C GLU A 279 -24.65 -15.25 -4.98
N ALA A 280 -23.40 -15.59 -5.26
CA ALA A 280 -22.22 -14.80 -4.91
C ALA A 280 -21.39 -14.50 -6.17
N ARG A 281 -20.82 -13.31 -6.25
CA ARG A 281 -19.97 -12.85 -7.37
C ARG A 281 -18.69 -12.24 -6.83
N ALA A 282 -17.58 -12.50 -7.49
CA ALA A 282 -16.28 -11.88 -7.19
C ALA A 282 -15.95 -10.80 -8.22
N ILE A 283 -15.28 -9.76 -7.73
CA ILE A 283 -14.67 -8.71 -8.52
C ILE A 283 -13.22 -8.58 -8.06
N VAL A 284 -12.27 -8.65 -8.99
CA VAL A 284 -10.84 -8.48 -8.71
C VAL A 284 -10.43 -7.10 -9.21
N LEU A 285 -10.05 -6.19 -8.31
CA LEU A 285 -9.59 -4.85 -8.71
C LEU A 285 -8.20 -4.87 -9.34
N GLY A 286 -7.31 -5.71 -8.82
CA GLY A 286 -5.95 -5.84 -9.33
C GLY A 286 -5.26 -4.49 -9.53
N HIS A 287 -4.63 -4.30 -10.69
CA HIS A 287 -3.83 -3.12 -11.00
C HIS A 287 -4.58 -1.80 -11.17
N LEU A 288 -5.93 -1.78 -11.15
CA LEU A 288 -6.69 -0.52 -11.09
C LEU A 288 -6.28 0.32 -9.87
N GLN A 289 -5.92 -0.32 -8.77
CA GLN A 289 -5.45 0.32 -7.54
C GLN A 289 -4.09 1.00 -7.67
N ARG A 290 -3.31 0.69 -8.71
CA ARG A 290 -2.00 1.31 -8.99
C ARG A 290 -2.07 2.51 -9.91
N GLY A 291 -3.19 2.68 -10.60
CA GLY A 291 -3.40 3.74 -11.60
C GLY A 291 -4.17 4.94 -11.07
N GLY A 292 -4.37 5.89 -11.98
CA GLY A 292 -5.21 7.04 -11.72
C GLY A 292 -4.52 8.21 -11.04
N THR A 293 -5.31 9.24 -10.82
CA THR A 293 -4.88 10.49 -10.18
C THR A 293 -4.71 10.29 -8.67
N PRO A 294 -3.57 10.68 -8.06
CA PRO A 294 -3.37 10.58 -6.62
C PRO A 294 -4.39 11.44 -5.86
N THR A 295 -4.83 10.94 -4.70
CA THR A 295 -5.66 11.70 -3.75
C THR A 295 -4.93 12.94 -3.24
N ALA A 296 -5.66 13.87 -2.63
CA ALA A 296 -5.08 15.05 -2.00
C ALA A 296 -4.05 14.67 -0.92
N PHE A 297 -4.34 13.63 -0.12
CA PHE A 297 -3.42 13.14 0.92
C PHE A 297 -2.10 12.66 0.30
N ASP A 298 -2.17 11.78 -0.69
CA ASP A 298 -0.96 11.24 -1.34
C ASP A 298 -0.15 12.34 -2.06
N ARG A 299 -0.80 13.34 -2.67
CA ARG A 299 -0.09 14.49 -3.27
C ARG A 299 0.68 15.29 -2.24
N VAL A 300 0.08 15.56 -1.08
CA VAL A 300 0.73 16.33 0.00
C VAL A 300 1.87 15.51 0.59
N LEU A 301 1.62 14.25 0.97
CA LEU A 301 2.64 13.38 1.56
C LEU A 301 3.82 13.16 0.62
N ALA A 302 3.56 12.83 -0.64
CA ALA A 302 4.59 12.64 -1.67
C ALA A 302 5.40 13.91 -1.92
N SER A 303 4.74 15.10 -1.93
CA SER A 303 5.45 16.38 -2.07
C SER A 303 6.34 16.67 -0.87
N GLN A 304 5.88 16.41 0.34
CA GLN A 304 6.68 16.56 1.56
C GLN A 304 7.88 15.60 1.54
N PHE A 305 7.69 14.35 1.16
CA PHE A 305 8.77 13.37 1.06
C PHE A 305 9.83 13.78 0.04
N GLY A 306 9.41 14.21 -1.15
CA GLY A 306 10.34 14.66 -2.20
C GLY A 306 11.19 15.86 -1.77
N ALA A 307 10.57 16.86 -1.13
CA ALA A 307 11.28 18.02 -0.61
C ALA A 307 12.25 17.64 0.52
N HIS A 308 11.79 16.85 1.48
CA HIS A 308 12.61 16.42 2.62
C HIS A 308 13.80 15.54 2.20
N ALA A 309 13.62 14.66 1.20
CA ALA A 309 14.71 13.85 0.66
C ALA A 309 15.85 14.72 0.08
N VAL A 310 15.50 15.80 -0.62
CA VAL A 310 16.51 16.76 -1.12
C VAL A 310 17.22 17.50 0.03
N HIS A 311 16.51 17.84 1.10
CA HIS A 311 17.15 18.42 2.28
C HIS A 311 18.13 17.46 2.93
N LEU A 312 17.80 16.17 3.05
CA LEU A 312 18.73 15.16 3.55
C LEU A 312 19.99 15.06 2.68
N VAL A 313 19.85 15.12 1.35
CA VAL A 313 21.01 15.17 0.44
C VAL A 313 21.83 16.44 0.70
N HIS A 314 21.18 17.60 0.82
CA HIS A 314 21.86 18.88 1.07
C HIS A 314 22.63 18.89 2.39
N GLU A 315 22.11 18.24 3.43
CA GLU A 315 22.72 18.07 4.73
C GLU A 315 23.78 16.96 4.78
N GLY A 316 23.99 16.22 3.69
CA GLY A 316 24.90 15.07 3.63
C GLY A 316 24.44 13.87 4.49
N ARG A 317 23.16 13.76 4.79
CA ARG A 317 22.55 12.69 5.62
C ARG A 317 22.15 11.51 4.75
N PHE A 318 23.11 10.74 4.32
CA PHE A 318 22.92 9.56 3.49
C PHE A 318 22.59 8.30 4.30
N GLY A 319 22.10 7.25 3.63
CA GLY A 319 21.63 6.02 4.26
C GLY A 319 20.31 6.17 5.03
N GLN A 320 19.65 7.32 4.88
CA GLN A 320 18.37 7.62 5.52
C GLN A 320 17.21 7.46 4.54
N MET A 321 16.06 7.03 5.04
CA MET A 321 14.76 7.08 4.38
C MET A 321 13.92 8.17 5.03
N VAL A 322 13.25 9.00 4.22
CA VAL A 322 12.24 9.93 4.76
C VAL A 322 11.08 9.13 5.34
N ARG A 323 10.48 9.62 6.42
CA ARG A 323 9.32 8.97 7.05
C ARG A 323 8.27 9.98 7.48
N TYR A 324 7.04 9.54 7.52
CA TYR A 324 5.95 10.28 8.14
C TYR A 324 5.72 9.76 9.56
N ARG A 325 5.92 10.64 10.54
CA ARG A 325 5.54 10.47 11.94
C ARG A 325 4.62 11.62 12.33
N PRO A 326 3.32 11.41 12.23
CA PRO A 326 2.35 12.50 12.38
C PRO A 326 2.63 13.42 13.57
N PRO A 327 2.59 14.74 13.38
CA PRO A 327 2.36 15.46 12.12
C PRO A 327 3.65 15.77 11.33
N HIS A 328 4.80 15.19 11.68
CA HIS A 328 6.12 15.56 11.18
C HIS A 328 6.64 14.62 10.08
N ILE A 329 7.44 15.21 9.17
CA ILE A 329 8.31 14.45 8.29
C ILE A 329 9.70 14.39 8.91
N GLU A 330 10.22 13.19 9.11
CA GLU A 330 11.51 12.91 9.73
C GLU A 330 12.33 11.97 8.83
N SER A 331 13.41 11.40 9.36
CA SER A 331 14.16 10.33 8.68
C SER A 331 14.44 9.17 9.62
N VAL A 332 14.70 8.01 9.04
CA VAL A 332 15.09 6.77 9.73
C VAL A 332 16.13 6.06 8.85
N PRO A 333 17.11 5.32 9.43
CA PRO A 333 18.02 4.52 8.62
C PRO A 333 17.26 3.58 7.68
N ILE A 334 17.67 3.49 6.41
CA ILE A 334 17.04 2.59 5.42
C ILE A 334 17.05 1.15 5.95
N ALA A 335 18.16 0.71 6.54
CA ALA A 335 18.32 -0.62 7.13
C ALA A 335 17.22 -0.95 8.15
N ASP A 336 16.83 0.03 8.98
CA ASP A 336 15.77 -0.16 9.98
C ASP A 336 14.39 -0.21 9.33
N ALA A 337 14.14 0.62 8.33
CA ALA A 337 12.87 0.70 7.62
C ALA A 337 12.51 -0.60 6.88
N ILE A 338 13.53 -1.31 6.36
CA ILE A 338 13.35 -2.55 5.59
C ILE A 338 13.55 -3.83 6.42
N ARG A 339 13.80 -3.69 7.73
CA ARG A 339 14.08 -4.85 8.60
C ARG A 339 12.82 -5.69 8.84
N THR A 340 11.69 -5.04 9.03
CA THR A 340 10.40 -5.67 9.31
C THR A 340 9.31 -5.01 8.48
N LEU A 341 8.39 -5.81 7.97
CA LEU A 341 7.19 -5.30 7.30
C LEU A 341 6.20 -4.76 8.35
N SER A 342 5.47 -3.71 7.96
CA SER A 342 4.33 -3.18 8.71
C SER A 342 3.10 -4.00 8.34
N GLN A 343 2.60 -4.78 9.28
CA GLN A 343 1.40 -5.62 9.14
C GLN A 343 0.26 -5.08 9.99
N VAL A 344 -0.98 -5.47 9.65
CA VAL A 344 -2.15 -5.15 10.47
C VAL A 344 -2.06 -5.89 11.79
N ASP A 345 -1.99 -5.14 12.89
CA ASP A 345 -2.13 -5.75 14.22
C ASP A 345 -3.62 -6.08 14.47
N PRO A 346 -3.97 -7.36 14.69
CA PRO A 346 -5.34 -7.75 15.02
C PRO A 346 -5.91 -7.08 16.27
N ALA A 347 -5.05 -6.57 17.15
CA ALA A 347 -5.42 -5.80 18.34
C ALA A 347 -5.47 -4.29 18.11
N SER A 348 -5.20 -3.80 16.88
CA SER A 348 -5.21 -2.37 16.57
C SER A 348 -6.57 -1.73 16.74
N SER A 349 -6.59 -0.43 16.99
CA SER A 349 -7.82 0.36 17.12
C SER A 349 -8.70 0.29 15.87
N ALA A 350 -8.12 0.17 14.67
CA ALA A 350 -8.85 0.05 13.42
C ALA A 350 -9.63 -1.28 13.35
N VAL A 351 -8.99 -2.41 13.68
CA VAL A 351 -9.65 -3.72 13.76
C VAL A 351 -10.72 -3.73 14.85
N GLN A 352 -10.43 -3.17 16.03
CA GLN A 352 -11.41 -3.07 17.12
C GLN A 352 -12.61 -2.21 16.73
N ALA A 353 -12.40 -1.08 16.05
CA ALA A 353 -13.48 -0.24 15.54
C ALA A 353 -14.34 -1.00 14.52
N ALA A 354 -13.72 -1.72 13.58
CA ALA A 354 -14.44 -2.54 12.61
C ALA A 354 -15.31 -3.60 13.31
N ARG A 355 -14.76 -4.32 14.29
CA ARG A 355 -15.53 -5.27 15.09
C ARG A 355 -16.69 -4.63 15.86
N ALA A 356 -16.48 -3.44 16.44
CA ALA A 356 -17.51 -2.69 17.14
C ALA A 356 -18.66 -2.22 16.22
N LEU A 357 -18.35 -2.01 14.91
CA LEU A 357 -19.34 -1.74 13.87
C LEU A 357 -20.06 -3.01 13.38
N GLY A 358 -19.69 -4.17 13.89
CA GLY A 358 -20.26 -5.46 13.51
C GLY A 358 -19.65 -6.07 12.26
N ILE A 359 -18.50 -5.60 11.79
CA ILE A 359 -17.76 -6.18 10.66
C ILE A 359 -17.09 -7.48 11.14
N GLY A 360 -17.31 -8.58 10.42
CA GLY A 360 -16.65 -9.86 10.67
C GLY A 360 -15.30 -9.97 10.00
N PHE A 361 -14.38 -10.72 10.61
CA PHE A 361 -13.09 -11.04 10.00
C PHE A 361 -12.97 -12.54 9.61
N GLY A 362 -14.10 -13.26 9.63
CA GLY A 362 -14.13 -14.70 9.37
C GLY A 362 -13.49 -15.54 10.46
N ASP A 363 -13.18 -14.95 11.59
CA ASP A 363 -12.68 -15.61 12.79
C ASP A 363 -13.83 -15.77 13.82
N ALA A 364 -13.67 -16.71 14.75
CA ALA A 364 -14.65 -16.85 15.84
C ALA A 364 -14.76 -15.55 16.63
N PRO A 365 -15.98 -15.15 17.03
CA PRO A 365 -16.18 -13.91 17.78
C PRO A 365 -15.30 -13.93 19.05
N ALA A 366 -14.43 -12.93 19.17
CA ALA A 366 -13.64 -12.76 20.38
C ALA A 366 -14.60 -12.60 21.56
N ALA A 367 -14.33 -13.30 22.67
CA ALA A 367 -15.09 -13.15 23.91
C ALA A 367 -15.26 -11.66 24.23
N ALA A 368 -16.50 -11.21 24.30
CA ALA A 368 -17.01 -9.88 24.60
C ALA A 368 -16.02 -8.70 24.41
N SER A 369 -16.24 -7.92 23.35
CA SER A 369 -15.58 -6.62 23.14
C SER A 369 -15.63 -5.77 24.42
N PRO A 370 -14.56 -5.08 24.82
CA PRO A 370 -14.60 -4.13 25.93
C PRO A 370 -15.58 -2.96 25.67
N TYR A 371 -16.09 -2.84 24.44
CA TYR A 371 -17.15 -1.89 24.04
C TYR A 371 -18.54 -2.53 23.97
N ALA A 372 -18.72 -3.81 24.36
CA ALA A 372 -20.03 -4.41 24.48
C ALA A 372 -20.79 -3.67 25.58
N HIS A 373 -21.71 -2.80 25.20
CA HIS A 373 -22.67 -2.25 26.14
C HIS A 373 -23.46 -3.40 26.78
N PRO A 374 -23.60 -3.44 28.11
CA PRO A 374 -24.61 -4.30 28.72
C PRO A 374 -25.95 -3.96 28.04
N GLY A 375 -26.63 -4.99 27.57
CA GLY A 375 -27.88 -4.85 26.83
C GLY A 375 -28.85 -3.86 27.50
N PRO A 376 -29.87 -3.37 26.79
CA PRO A 376 -30.75 -2.34 27.29
C PRO A 376 -31.23 -2.74 28.68
N ARG A 377 -31.00 -1.86 29.65
CA ARG A 377 -31.53 -2.06 31.02
C ARG A 377 -33.02 -2.30 30.88
N PRO A 378 -33.58 -3.31 31.56
CA PRO A 378 -35.04 -3.48 31.58
C PRO A 378 -35.67 -2.15 31.99
N GLY A 379 -36.57 -1.66 31.14
CA GLY A 379 -37.29 -0.42 31.39
C GLY A 379 -37.95 -0.45 32.77
N PRO A 380 -38.11 0.70 33.40
CA PRO A 380 -38.83 0.75 34.70
C PRO A 380 -40.20 0.05 34.57
N PRO A 381 -40.63 -0.69 35.60
CA PRO A 381 -41.88 -1.40 35.54
C PRO A 381 -43.00 -0.43 35.17
N HIS A 382 -43.84 -0.82 34.21
CA HIS A 382 -45.00 -0.06 33.78
C HIS A 382 -45.85 0.29 35.01
N CYS A 383 -45.93 1.58 35.35
CA CYS A 383 -46.90 2.08 36.31
C CYS A 383 -48.28 1.96 35.67
N PRO A 384 -49.26 1.26 36.28
CA PRO A 384 -50.60 1.17 35.73
C PRO A 384 -51.23 2.58 35.69
N PRO A 385 -52.11 2.84 34.70
CA PRO A 385 -52.76 4.13 34.60
C PRO A 385 -53.58 4.42 35.86
N ARG A 386 -53.36 5.58 36.47
CA ARG A 386 -54.23 6.07 37.52
C ARG A 386 -55.59 6.30 36.93
N ASP A 387 -56.60 5.53 37.42
CA ASP A 387 -58.04 5.79 37.19
C ASP A 387 -58.33 7.25 37.52
N ARG A 388 -58.81 7.98 36.54
CA ARG A 388 -59.47 9.28 36.77
C ARG A 388 -60.77 8.98 37.45
N MET A 389 -60.84 9.20 38.76
CA MET A 389 -62.08 9.49 39.43
C MET A 389 -62.42 10.98 39.24
N LEU A 390 -63.54 11.22 38.56
CA LEU A 390 -64.39 12.40 38.49
C LEU A 390 -63.80 13.74 38.25
#